data_b858a0a8b9a1112ec19f5af08eb100ce
#
_entry.id   b858a0a8b9a1112ec19f5af08eb100ce
#
_cell.length_a   1.000
_cell.length_b   1.000
_cell.length_c   1.000
_cell.angle_alpha   90.00
_cell.angle_beta   90.00
_cell.angle_gamma   90.00
#
_symmetry.space_group_name_H-M   'P 1'
#
loop_
_entity.id
_entity.type
_entity.pdbx_description
1 polymer ?
#
loop_
_entity_poly.entity_id
_entity_poly.type
_entity_poly.pdbx_seq_one_letter_code
_entity_poly.pdbx_strand_id
1 'polypeptide(L)'
;MAYLYELETQSFPNGDGCERYGIGVFRSHGQAEETAQRYLREVRGFRDYYCEYTVRETELVGSGNTYIVHTWFGWNVDEDENEIDLLSGLFYEDAGEAEAAMEAAKAANERQEWVLNRFQIGKCEWTEGFIRDYPSGKLAPTLAELRTGLRELIELRTMCGIEYDYSDNVQYGFPLAVGEQLFLLAIDDDFLLNGFTVRRLRDIYELGDRKGIYQAIADKEGLTRFDAPDVDLSDWKSVFTSLQKLGKHIIVEREYEPDFFRLGIIEAVTEDHVLLRHYDADGIWQEPARIDYREITSVTVDDRYANTFCKYV
;
A
#
# COMPACT_ATOMS: atom_id res chain seq x y z
N MET A 1 15.56 -8.27 32.85
CA MET A 1 14.44 -8.55 31.94
C MET A 1 15.03 -9.01 30.66
N ALA A 2 14.52 -10.09 30.08
CA ALA A 2 14.89 -10.55 28.76
C ALA A 2 13.80 -10.11 27.77
N TYR A 3 14.19 -9.80 26.53
CA TYR A 3 13.28 -9.40 25.47
C TYR A 3 13.46 -10.31 24.27
N LEU A 4 12.41 -10.49 23.52
CA LEU A 4 12.39 -11.15 22.22
C LEU A 4 11.81 -10.19 21.18
N TYR A 5 12.11 -10.48 19.92
CA TYR A 5 11.72 -9.66 18.78
C TYR A 5 10.84 -10.48 17.86
N GLU A 6 9.58 -10.10 17.79
CA GLU A 6 8.59 -10.72 16.90
C GLU A 6 8.59 -10.01 15.57
N LEU A 7 8.78 -10.79 14.50
CA LEU A 7 8.73 -10.31 13.12
C LEU A 7 7.39 -10.66 12.50
N GLU A 8 6.68 -9.65 12.07
CA GLU A 8 5.47 -9.75 11.26
C GLU A 8 5.70 -9.04 9.92
N THR A 9 5.24 -9.65 8.83
CA THR A 9 5.11 -8.99 7.54
C THR A 9 3.64 -8.75 7.22
N GLN A 10 3.38 -7.67 6.50
CA GLN A 10 2.05 -7.24 6.12
C GLN A 10 2.00 -7.12 4.61
N SER A 11 1.02 -7.78 4.00
CA SER A 11 0.71 -7.65 2.59
C SER A 11 -0.61 -6.89 2.43
N PHE A 12 -0.68 -6.03 1.43
CA PHE A 12 -1.83 -5.18 1.19
C PHE A 12 -2.50 -5.61 -0.13
N PRO A 13 -3.44 -6.58 -0.07
CA PRO A 13 -4.08 -7.10 -1.28
C PRO A 13 -5.01 -6.09 -1.94
N ASN A 14 -5.75 -5.31 -1.14
CA ASN A 14 -6.80 -4.41 -1.62
C ASN A 14 -6.74 -3.13 -0.78
N GLY A 15 -5.90 -2.19 -1.17
CA GLY A 15 -5.80 -0.87 -0.57
C GLY A 15 -5.63 -0.85 0.93
N ASP A 16 -6.73 -0.80 1.66
CA ASP A 16 -6.72 -0.76 3.13
C ASP A 16 -6.75 -2.16 3.77
N GLY A 17 -7.05 -3.19 2.99
CA GLY A 17 -6.97 -4.58 3.45
C GLY A 17 -5.52 -4.97 3.78
N CYS A 18 -5.29 -5.50 4.98
CA CYS A 18 -3.98 -5.93 5.43
C CYS A 18 -4.01 -7.39 5.85
N GLU A 19 -3.28 -8.23 5.11
CA GLU A 19 -3.01 -9.61 5.52
C GLU A 19 -1.71 -9.66 6.31
N ARG A 20 -1.75 -10.25 7.51
CA ARG A 20 -0.61 -10.33 8.43
C ARG A 20 -0.03 -11.73 8.46
N TYR A 21 1.28 -11.82 8.41
CA TYR A 21 2.03 -13.07 8.44
C TYR A 21 3.07 -13.03 9.56
N GLY A 22 2.85 -13.79 10.63
CA GLY A 22 3.83 -13.99 11.69
C GLY A 22 5.01 -14.80 11.16
N ILE A 23 6.16 -14.17 10.96
CA ILE A 23 7.34 -14.82 10.37
C ILE A 23 8.14 -15.57 11.42
N GLY A 24 8.23 -15.06 12.63
CA GLY A 24 8.94 -15.74 13.70
C GLY A 24 9.36 -14.83 14.85
N VAL A 25 9.97 -15.45 15.85
CA VAL A 25 10.45 -14.80 17.07
C VAL A 25 11.96 -14.94 17.16
N PHE A 26 12.69 -13.86 17.44
CA PHE A 26 14.14 -13.77 17.40
C PHE A 26 14.73 -13.23 18.71
N ARG A 27 16.03 -13.48 18.94
CA ARG A 27 16.74 -12.98 20.13
C ARG A 27 17.25 -11.56 19.97
N SER A 28 17.35 -11.04 18.78
CA SER A 28 17.79 -9.66 18.55
C SER A 28 17.03 -9.00 17.42
N HIS A 29 16.86 -7.69 17.52
CA HIS A 29 16.26 -6.85 16.48
C HIS A 29 16.96 -7.04 15.13
N GLY A 30 18.30 -7.05 15.12
CA GLY A 30 19.05 -7.23 13.87
C GLY A 30 18.78 -8.56 13.16
N GLN A 31 18.58 -9.67 13.90
CA GLN A 31 18.20 -10.96 13.30
C GLN A 31 16.80 -10.90 12.68
N ALA A 32 15.85 -10.23 13.36
CA ALA A 32 14.51 -10.04 12.84
C ALA A 32 14.52 -9.20 11.56
N GLU A 33 15.24 -8.06 11.56
CA GLU A 33 15.39 -7.21 10.38
C GLU A 33 16.06 -7.90 9.20
N GLU A 34 17.18 -8.61 9.44
CA GLU A 34 17.88 -9.36 8.39
C GLU A 34 16.94 -10.42 7.76
N THR A 35 16.13 -11.07 8.60
CA THR A 35 15.13 -12.04 8.15
C THR A 35 14.06 -11.35 7.32
N ALA A 36 13.53 -10.21 7.76
CA ALA A 36 12.55 -9.43 7.01
C ALA A 36 13.05 -9.05 5.62
N GLN A 37 14.26 -8.48 5.54
CA GLN A 37 14.88 -8.10 4.27
C GLN A 37 15.09 -9.31 3.34
N ARG A 38 15.40 -10.48 3.90
CA ARG A 38 15.49 -11.72 3.13
C ARG A 38 14.12 -12.13 2.57
N TYR A 39 13.04 -12.06 3.38
CA TYR A 39 11.69 -12.40 2.92
C TYR A 39 11.23 -11.49 1.77
N LEU A 40 11.36 -10.19 1.93
CA LEU A 40 10.99 -9.22 0.90
C LEU A 40 11.81 -9.34 -0.39
N ARG A 41 13.00 -9.93 -0.33
CA ARG A 41 13.88 -10.11 -1.49
C ARG A 41 13.78 -11.49 -2.15
N GLU A 42 13.53 -12.54 -1.38
CA GLU A 42 13.76 -13.91 -1.83
C GLU A 42 12.52 -14.81 -1.75
N VAL A 43 11.61 -14.58 -0.79
CA VAL A 43 10.49 -15.48 -0.55
C VAL A 43 9.29 -15.10 -1.41
N ARG A 44 8.72 -16.09 -2.10
CA ARG A 44 7.58 -15.92 -2.98
C ARG A 44 6.40 -15.24 -2.26
N GLY A 45 5.68 -14.39 -2.95
CA GLY A 45 4.60 -13.58 -2.40
C GLY A 45 5.12 -12.33 -1.71
N PHE A 46 5.98 -12.47 -0.70
CA PHE A 46 6.59 -11.31 -0.02
C PHE A 46 7.47 -10.47 -0.96
N ARG A 47 8.16 -11.11 -1.88
CA ARG A 47 8.96 -10.49 -2.95
C ARG A 47 8.10 -9.98 -4.11
N ASP A 48 6.99 -10.65 -4.38
CA ASP A 48 6.24 -10.52 -5.63
C ASP A 48 5.16 -9.43 -5.52
N TYR A 49 4.66 -9.16 -4.30
CA TYR A 49 3.64 -8.15 -4.01
C TYR A 49 4.19 -7.07 -3.09
N TYR A 50 3.43 -6.00 -2.91
CA TYR A 50 3.80 -4.98 -1.94
C TYR A 50 3.64 -5.52 -0.52
N CYS A 51 4.73 -5.57 0.23
CA CYS A 51 4.76 -5.98 1.62
C CYS A 51 5.58 -5.01 2.46
N GLU A 52 5.12 -4.77 3.67
CA GLU A 52 5.86 -4.08 4.73
C GLU A 52 6.21 -5.07 5.84
N TYR A 53 7.05 -4.68 6.79
CA TYR A 53 7.31 -5.49 7.98
C TYR A 53 7.37 -4.64 9.24
N THR A 54 7.06 -5.28 10.35
CA THR A 54 7.21 -4.72 11.69
C THR A 54 8.04 -5.66 12.55
N VAL A 55 8.94 -5.09 13.36
CA VAL A 55 9.66 -5.82 14.40
C VAL A 55 9.23 -5.27 15.75
N ARG A 56 8.52 -6.09 16.53
CA ARG A 56 8.01 -5.70 17.86
C ARG A 56 8.89 -6.31 18.93
N GLU A 57 9.41 -5.47 19.83
CA GLU A 57 10.08 -5.91 21.06
C GLU A 57 9.03 -6.33 22.09
N THR A 58 9.17 -7.54 22.63
CA THR A 58 8.22 -8.12 23.59
C THR A 58 8.98 -8.72 24.77
N GLU A 59 8.53 -8.42 25.99
CA GLU A 59 9.15 -8.93 27.21
C GLU A 59 8.97 -10.45 27.33
N LEU A 60 10.03 -11.13 27.82
CA LEU A 60 10.05 -12.55 28.10
C LEU A 60 9.99 -12.79 29.61
N VAL A 61 8.95 -13.46 30.06
CA VAL A 61 8.80 -13.97 31.43
C VAL A 61 9.57 -15.27 31.53
N GLY A 62 10.68 -15.24 32.32
CA GLY A 62 11.55 -16.40 32.48
C GLY A 62 13.03 -16.05 32.58
N SER A 63 13.90 -17.08 32.44
CA SER A 63 15.34 -16.97 32.59
C SER A 63 16.08 -16.43 31.37
N GLY A 64 15.44 -16.46 30.20
CA GLY A 64 16.03 -16.09 28.90
C GLY A 64 16.83 -17.21 28.23
N ASN A 65 16.86 -18.41 28.79
CA ASN A 65 17.69 -19.51 28.30
C ASN A 65 16.96 -20.58 27.46
N THR A 66 15.68 -20.37 27.20
CA THR A 66 14.86 -21.31 26.41
C THR A 66 15.00 -21.10 24.90
N TYR A 67 14.68 -22.14 24.15
CA TYR A 67 14.47 -22.09 22.69
C TYR A 67 12.99 -22.14 22.30
N ILE A 68 12.10 -22.36 23.29
CA ILE A 68 10.67 -22.46 23.06
C ILE A 68 10.00 -21.46 23.98
N VAL A 69 9.07 -20.70 23.42
CA VAL A 69 8.30 -19.71 24.14
C VAL A 69 6.82 -19.84 23.80
N HIS A 70 6.00 -19.35 24.69
CA HIS A 70 4.54 -19.37 24.58
C HIS A 70 3.99 -17.95 24.67
N THR A 71 2.93 -17.67 23.93
CA THR A 71 2.12 -16.46 24.08
C THR A 71 0.67 -16.81 23.80
N TRP A 72 -0.25 -15.95 24.16
CA TRP A 72 -1.66 -16.16 23.89
C TRP A 72 -2.29 -14.91 23.29
N PHE A 73 -3.36 -15.13 22.54
CA PHE A 73 -4.25 -14.07 22.10
C PHE A 73 -5.70 -14.53 22.20
N GLY A 74 -6.60 -13.54 22.32
CA GLY A 74 -8.04 -13.75 22.19
C GLY A 74 -8.58 -12.84 21.12
N TRP A 75 -9.57 -13.29 20.37
CA TRP A 75 -10.18 -12.49 19.34
C TRP A 75 -11.70 -12.54 19.39
N ASN A 76 -12.33 -11.52 18.85
CA ASN A 76 -13.76 -11.40 18.69
C ASN A 76 -14.04 -10.60 17.42
N VAL A 77 -15.28 -10.67 16.95
CA VAL A 77 -15.77 -9.85 15.86
C VAL A 77 -16.84 -8.93 16.46
N ASP A 78 -16.75 -7.62 16.22
CA ASP A 78 -17.78 -6.67 16.65
C ASP A 78 -19.05 -6.73 15.78
N GLU A 79 -20.03 -5.86 16.08
CA GLU A 79 -21.31 -5.82 15.34
C GLU A 79 -21.14 -5.37 13.89
N ASP A 80 -20.00 -4.72 13.57
CA ASP A 80 -19.63 -4.24 12.23
C ASP A 80 -18.67 -5.20 11.53
N GLU A 81 -18.50 -6.44 12.03
CA GLU A 81 -17.61 -7.49 11.52
C GLU A 81 -16.11 -7.16 11.61
N ASN A 82 -15.70 -6.15 12.40
CA ASN A 82 -14.29 -5.87 12.63
C ASN A 82 -13.67 -6.83 13.65
N GLU A 83 -12.46 -7.30 13.36
CA GLU A 83 -11.70 -8.13 14.28
C GLU A 83 -11.15 -7.28 15.44
N ILE A 84 -11.43 -7.74 16.67
CA ILE A 84 -10.94 -7.11 17.90
C ILE A 84 -9.99 -8.08 18.60
N ASP A 85 -8.69 -7.80 18.53
CA ASP A 85 -7.66 -8.63 19.11
C ASP A 85 -7.31 -8.19 20.55
N LEU A 86 -7.11 -9.17 21.42
CA LEU A 86 -6.49 -9.02 22.71
C LEU A 86 -5.22 -9.86 22.79
N LEU A 87 -4.06 -9.20 22.80
CA LEU A 87 -2.76 -9.86 22.85
C LEU A 87 -2.24 -9.92 24.28
N SER A 88 -1.48 -10.98 24.63
CA SER A 88 -0.83 -11.07 25.94
C SER A 88 0.20 -9.96 26.16
N GLY A 89 0.85 -9.51 25.08
CA GLY A 89 1.96 -8.56 25.14
C GLY A 89 3.23 -9.12 25.78
N LEU A 90 3.26 -10.43 26.07
CA LEU A 90 4.36 -11.12 26.76
C LEU A 90 4.64 -12.46 26.09
N PHE A 91 5.91 -12.89 26.15
CA PHE A 91 6.28 -14.29 25.95
C PHE A 91 6.58 -14.96 27.30
N TYR A 92 6.29 -16.26 27.39
CA TYR A 92 6.53 -17.09 28.57
C TYR A 92 7.42 -18.27 28.22
N GLU A 93 8.39 -18.59 29.06
CA GLU A 93 9.18 -19.82 28.94
C GLU A 93 8.37 -21.06 29.34
N ASP A 94 7.52 -20.93 30.34
CA ASP A 94 6.67 -22.00 30.83
C ASP A 94 5.26 -21.93 30.24
N ALA A 95 4.80 -23.05 29.68
CA ALA A 95 3.50 -23.14 29.05
C ALA A 95 2.35 -22.99 30.07
N GLY A 96 2.55 -23.49 31.30
CA GLY A 96 1.54 -23.40 32.34
C GLY A 96 1.37 -21.95 32.84
N GLU A 97 2.45 -21.17 32.92
CA GLU A 97 2.35 -19.73 33.22
C GLU A 97 1.60 -18.97 32.13
N ALA A 98 1.88 -19.28 30.87
CA ALA A 98 1.17 -18.69 29.72
C ALA A 98 -0.34 -19.05 29.74
N GLU A 99 -0.66 -20.32 30.01
CA GLU A 99 -2.04 -20.82 30.11
C GLU A 99 -2.79 -20.15 31.27
N ALA A 100 -2.15 -20.05 32.44
CA ALA A 100 -2.73 -19.39 33.60
C ALA A 100 -3.01 -17.89 33.36
N ALA A 101 -2.10 -17.21 32.65
CA ALA A 101 -2.31 -15.82 32.24
C ALA A 101 -3.46 -15.67 31.25
N MET A 102 -3.58 -16.59 30.28
CA MET A 102 -4.70 -16.66 29.34
C MET A 102 -6.04 -16.89 30.04
N GLU A 103 -6.10 -17.83 30.97
CA GLU A 103 -7.33 -18.11 31.73
C GLU A 103 -7.75 -16.91 32.61
N ALA A 104 -6.79 -16.18 33.16
CA ALA A 104 -7.08 -14.95 33.89
C ALA A 104 -7.64 -13.85 32.94
N ALA A 105 -7.11 -13.74 31.75
CA ALA A 105 -7.61 -12.82 30.72
C ALA A 105 -9.01 -13.22 30.25
N LYS A 106 -9.30 -14.51 30.06
CA LYS A 106 -10.63 -15.04 29.73
C LYS A 106 -11.67 -14.65 30.77
N ALA A 107 -11.32 -14.77 32.05
CA ALA A 107 -12.24 -14.42 33.12
C ALA A 107 -12.61 -12.93 33.16
N ALA A 108 -11.78 -12.07 32.57
CA ALA A 108 -11.97 -10.62 32.52
C ALA A 108 -12.56 -10.11 31.20
N ASN A 109 -12.67 -10.97 30.16
CA ASN A 109 -13.07 -10.55 28.82
C ASN A 109 -14.00 -11.55 28.16
N GLU A 110 -15.08 -11.06 27.56
CA GLU A 110 -16.01 -11.87 26.75
C GLU A 110 -15.49 -11.98 25.31
N ARG A 111 -14.48 -12.82 25.09
CA ARG A 111 -13.96 -13.12 23.76
C ARG A 111 -14.53 -14.45 23.28
N GLN A 112 -14.69 -14.60 21.94
CA GLN A 112 -15.22 -15.83 21.37
C GLN A 112 -14.16 -16.92 21.31
N GLU A 113 -12.95 -16.57 20.91
CA GLU A 113 -11.85 -17.52 20.76
C GLU A 113 -10.60 -17.09 21.54
N TRP A 114 -9.87 -18.11 22.01
CA TRP A 114 -8.61 -17.94 22.73
C TRP A 114 -7.62 -18.99 22.24
N VAL A 115 -6.40 -18.55 21.94
CA VAL A 115 -5.35 -19.40 21.39
C VAL A 115 -4.08 -19.25 22.19
N LEU A 116 -3.51 -20.38 22.60
CA LEU A 116 -2.16 -20.47 23.15
C LEU A 116 -1.20 -20.90 22.05
N ASN A 117 -0.32 -20.00 21.65
CA ASN A 117 0.70 -20.24 20.64
C ASN A 117 2.02 -20.68 21.24
N ARG A 118 2.74 -21.51 20.49
CA ARG A 118 4.05 -21.99 20.81
C ARG A 118 5.02 -21.65 19.68
N PHE A 119 6.09 -20.94 20.00
CA PHE A 119 7.12 -20.57 19.03
C PHE A 119 8.46 -21.20 19.39
N GLN A 120 9.23 -21.56 18.35
CA GLN A 120 10.64 -21.88 18.49
C GLN A 120 11.46 -20.65 18.07
N ILE A 121 12.30 -20.13 18.97
CA ILE A 121 13.10 -18.94 18.72
C ILE A 121 14.05 -19.19 17.55
N GLY A 122 14.06 -18.29 16.56
CA GLY A 122 14.87 -18.37 15.35
C GLY A 122 14.29 -19.25 14.24
N LYS A 123 13.18 -19.96 14.47
CA LYS A 123 12.46 -20.68 13.42
C LYS A 123 11.60 -19.70 12.65
N CYS A 124 11.69 -19.74 11.32
CA CYS A 124 10.87 -18.97 10.42
C CYS A 124 9.70 -19.78 9.91
N GLU A 125 8.53 -19.17 9.88
CA GLU A 125 7.32 -19.67 9.24
C GLU A 125 7.17 -19.06 7.83
N TRP A 126 6.20 -19.51 7.05
CA TRP A 126 5.95 -19.02 5.69
C TRP A 126 7.15 -19.11 4.74
N THR A 127 8.04 -20.06 4.96
CA THR A 127 9.26 -20.21 4.14
C THR A 127 8.99 -20.55 2.67
N GLU A 128 7.82 -21.12 2.37
CA GLU A 128 7.36 -21.41 1.01
C GLU A 128 6.67 -20.20 0.37
N GLY A 129 6.39 -19.18 1.19
CA GLY A 129 5.67 -17.97 0.77
C GLY A 129 4.18 -18.18 0.54
N PHE A 130 3.59 -17.29 -0.22
CA PHE A 130 2.16 -17.33 -0.57
C PHE A 130 1.93 -17.00 -2.04
N ILE A 131 0.72 -17.27 -2.51
CA ILE A 131 0.20 -16.89 -3.83
C ILE A 131 -1.06 -16.07 -3.56
N ARG A 132 -1.22 -14.96 -4.27
CA ARG A 132 -2.43 -14.17 -4.22
C ARG A 132 -3.30 -14.49 -5.42
N ASP A 133 -4.55 -14.80 -5.16
CA ASP A 133 -5.59 -14.96 -6.17
C ASP A 133 -6.79 -14.07 -5.83
N TYR A 134 -7.49 -13.63 -6.85
CA TYR A 134 -8.74 -12.91 -6.70
C TYR A 134 -9.92 -13.87 -6.47
N PRO A 135 -11.07 -13.40 -5.96
CA PRO A 135 -12.26 -14.23 -5.80
C PRO A 135 -12.71 -14.93 -7.08
N SER A 136 -12.34 -14.40 -8.25
CA SER A 136 -12.56 -15.03 -9.56
C SER A 136 -11.69 -16.26 -9.82
N GLY A 137 -10.70 -16.56 -8.96
CA GLY A 137 -9.68 -17.59 -9.16
C GLY A 137 -8.55 -17.18 -10.13
N LYS A 138 -8.54 -15.95 -10.62
CA LYS A 138 -7.44 -15.38 -11.40
C LYS A 138 -6.29 -15.00 -10.47
N LEU A 139 -5.05 -15.33 -10.84
CA LEU A 139 -3.88 -14.87 -10.08
C LEU A 139 -3.73 -13.36 -10.18
N ALA A 140 -3.44 -12.70 -9.06
CA ALA A 140 -3.09 -11.30 -9.04
C ALA A 140 -1.75 -11.08 -9.77
N PRO A 141 -1.60 -10.02 -10.57
CA PRO A 141 -0.34 -9.71 -11.23
C PRO A 141 0.71 -9.32 -10.19
N THR A 142 1.92 -9.82 -10.35
CA THR A 142 3.05 -9.41 -9.52
C THR A 142 3.53 -8.01 -9.88
N LEU A 143 4.19 -7.31 -8.95
CA LEU A 143 4.80 -6.00 -9.24
C LEU A 143 5.82 -6.08 -10.41
N ALA A 144 6.50 -7.20 -10.57
CA ALA A 144 7.45 -7.42 -11.65
C ALA A 144 6.74 -7.53 -13.02
N GLU A 145 5.62 -8.26 -13.08
CA GLU A 145 4.79 -8.37 -14.28
C GLU A 145 4.18 -7.03 -14.67
N LEU A 146 3.63 -6.29 -13.69
CA LEU A 146 3.08 -4.96 -13.92
C LEU A 146 4.14 -3.98 -14.46
N ARG A 147 5.34 -3.95 -13.84
CA ARG A 147 6.46 -3.11 -14.33
C ARG A 147 6.88 -3.50 -15.74
N THR A 148 6.94 -4.78 -16.03
CA THR A 148 7.31 -5.27 -17.37
C THR A 148 6.26 -4.88 -18.41
N GLY A 149 4.98 -5.13 -18.12
CA GLY A 149 3.88 -4.75 -19.02
C GLY A 149 3.82 -3.23 -19.28
N LEU A 150 3.97 -2.41 -18.23
CA LEU A 150 4.01 -0.95 -18.39
C LEU A 150 5.21 -0.49 -19.21
N ARG A 151 6.42 -1.07 -19.01
CA ARG A 151 7.60 -0.73 -19.83
C ARG A 151 7.40 -1.04 -21.31
N GLU A 152 6.81 -2.19 -21.62
CA GLU A 152 6.47 -2.56 -23.00
C GLU A 152 5.48 -1.56 -23.62
N LEU A 153 4.44 -1.16 -22.89
CA LEU A 153 3.48 -0.16 -23.35
C LEU A 153 4.11 1.22 -23.55
N ILE A 154 5.05 1.62 -22.66
CA ILE A 154 5.81 2.87 -22.80
C ILE A 154 6.69 2.85 -24.05
N GLU A 155 7.46 1.78 -24.27
CA GLU A 155 8.33 1.63 -25.45
C GLU A 155 7.55 1.66 -26.74
N LEU A 156 6.41 1.00 -26.79
CA LEU A 156 5.53 0.93 -27.95
C LEU A 156 4.62 2.16 -28.08
N ARG A 157 4.60 3.07 -27.12
CA ARG A 157 3.65 4.20 -27.02
C ARG A 157 2.21 3.77 -27.20
N THR A 158 1.85 2.67 -26.56
CA THR A 158 0.53 2.04 -26.73
C THR A 158 -0.40 2.50 -25.61
N MET A 159 -1.63 2.84 -25.98
CA MET A 159 -2.71 3.11 -25.04
C MET A 159 -3.01 1.85 -24.22
N CYS A 160 -3.22 2.00 -22.94
CA CYS A 160 -3.64 0.94 -22.05
C CYS A 160 -5.04 1.20 -21.45
N GLY A 161 -5.67 0.12 -20.99
CA GLY A 161 -6.77 0.15 -20.04
C GLY A 161 -6.27 -0.44 -18.74
N ILE A 162 -6.55 0.25 -17.65
CA ILE A 162 -6.16 -0.16 -16.29
C ILE A 162 -7.42 -0.27 -15.44
N GLU A 163 -7.63 -1.44 -14.84
CA GLU A 163 -8.63 -1.67 -13.80
C GLU A 163 -7.94 -1.60 -12.45
N TYR A 164 -8.56 -0.94 -11.48
CA TYR A 164 -8.06 -0.80 -10.11
C TYR A 164 -8.96 -1.53 -9.13
N ASP A 165 -8.41 -1.98 -8.01
CA ASP A 165 -9.14 -2.72 -6.97
C ASP A 165 -10.31 -1.94 -6.36
N TYR A 166 -10.25 -0.62 -6.40
CA TYR A 166 -11.23 0.30 -5.82
C TYR A 166 -12.25 0.85 -6.83
N SER A 167 -12.21 0.45 -8.09
CA SER A 167 -13.07 1.04 -9.13
C SER A 167 -13.56 0.00 -10.13
N ASP A 168 -14.85 0.02 -10.41
CA ASP A 168 -15.46 -0.78 -11.48
C ASP A 168 -15.20 -0.19 -12.89
N ASN A 169 -14.56 0.98 -12.96
CA ASN A 169 -14.30 1.67 -14.21
C ASN A 169 -12.88 1.43 -14.70
N VAL A 170 -12.75 1.18 -16.00
CA VAL A 170 -11.44 1.08 -16.66
C VAL A 170 -10.91 2.49 -16.95
N GLN A 171 -9.74 2.81 -16.43
CA GLN A 171 -9.03 4.04 -16.78
C GLN A 171 -8.21 3.82 -18.04
N TYR A 172 -8.40 4.68 -19.04
CA TYR A 172 -7.61 4.66 -20.27
C TYR A 172 -6.52 5.72 -20.25
N GLY A 173 -5.40 5.44 -20.92
CA GLY A 173 -4.31 6.40 -21.03
C GLY A 173 -3.03 5.83 -21.61
N PHE A 174 -1.99 6.65 -21.61
CA PHE A 174 -0.66 6.28 -22.08
C PHE A 174 0.30 6.25 -20.89
N PRO A 175 0.87 5.09 -20.53
CA PRO A 175 1.90 5.03 -19.51
C PRO A 175 3.17 5.72 -20.01
N LEU A 176 3.79 6.53 -19.16
CA LEU A 176 4.92 7.40 -19.51
C LEU A 176 6.21 7.02 -18.80
N ALA A 177 6.09 6.62 -17.55
CA ALA A 177 7.21 6.19 -16.71
C ALA A 177 6.72 5.20 -15.67
N VAL A 178 7.61 4.31 -15.22
CA VAL A 178 7.34 3.35 -14.16
C VAL A 178 8.55 3.21 -13.24
N GLY A 179 8.32 3.42 -11.95
CA GLY A 179 9.25 3.19 -10.85
C GLY A 179 9.09 1.82 -10.21
N GLU A 180 9.61 1.65 -8.99
CA GLU A 180 9.48 0.40 -8.26
C GLU A 180 8.05 0.15 -7.76
N GLN A 181 7.33 1.20 -7.36
CA GLN A 181 5.99 1.12 -6.77
C GLN A 181 4.97 2.08 -7.38
N LEU A 182 5.43 3.07 -8.12
CA LEU A 182 4.62 4.12 -8.71
C LEU A 182 4.77 4.13 -10.23
N PHE A 183 3.76 4.64 -10.92
CA PHE A 183 3.83 4.88 -12.36
C PHE A 183 3.15 6.18 -12.74
N LEU A 184 3.56 6.78 -13.84
CA LEU A 184 3.00 7.99 -14.43
C LEU A 184 2.19 7.64 -15.66
N LEU A 185 0.95 8.11 -15.71
CA LEU A 185 0.00 7.91 -16.81
C LEU A 185 -0.48 9.26 -17.36
N ALA A 186 -0.47 9.44 -18.66
CA ALA A 186 -1.25 10.48 -19.33
C ALA A 186 -2.68 9.99 -19.51
N ILE A 187 -3.65 10.69 -18.91
CA ILE A 187 -5.06 10.26 -18.87
C ILE A 187 -5.73 10.57 -20.20
N ASP A 188 -6.37 9.57 -20.80
CA ASP A 188 -7.28 9.74 -21.94
C ASP A 188 -8.72 9.82 -21.42
N ASP A 189 -9.42 10.89 -21.80
CA ASP A 189 -10.83 11.12 -21.51
C ASP A 189 -11.55 11.36 -22.84
N ASP A 190 -12.08 10.28 -23.44
CA ASP A 190 -12.79 10.31 -24.72
C ASP A 190 -11.98 11.02 -25.84
N PHE A 191 -10.74 10.59 -26.04
CA PHE A 191 -9.78 11.16 -27.00
C PHE A 191 -9.33 12.60 -26.69
N LEU A 192 -9.37 12.98 -25.43
CA LEU A 192 -8.80 14.23 -24.92
C LEU A 192 -7.80 13.93 -23.82
N LEU A 193 -6.63 14.56 -23.90
CA LEU A 193 -5.68 14.51 -22.81
C LEU A 193 -6.26 15.24 -21.58
N ASN A 194 -6.43 14.52 -20.46
CA ASN A 194 -6.97 15.05 -19.21
C ASN A 194 -5.93 15.07 -18.09
N GLY A 195 -4.73 15.55 -18.39
CA GLY A 195 -3.65 15.65 -17.43
C GLY A 195 -2.83 14.38 -17.25
N PHE A 196 -2.05 14.37 -16.18
CA PHE A 196 -1.11 13.31 -15.84
C PHE A 196 -1.33 12.86 -14.40
N THR A 197 -1.42 11.56 -14.18
CA THR A 197 -1.61 11.00 -12.84
C THR A 197 -0.46 10.08 -12.45
N VAL A 198 0.01 10.21 -11.21
CA VAL A 198 0.87 9.21 -10.58
C VAL A 198 0.01 8.30 -9.72
N ARG A 199 0.16 6.99 -9.88
CA ARG A 199 -0.61 5.98 -9.16
C ARG A 199 0.28 4.85 -8.66
N ARG A 200 -0.24 4.04 -7.73
CA ARG A 200 0.47 2.89 -7.15
C ARG A 200 0.28 1.65 -8.03
N LEU A 201 1.37 0.91 -8.26
CA LEU A 201 1.30 -0.37 -8.98
C LEU A 201 0.46 -1.41 -8.25
N ARG A 202 0.51 -1.41 -6.92
CA ARG A 202 -0.19 -2.40 -6.09
C ARG A 202 -1.72 -2.36 -6.21
N ASP A 203 -2.27 -1.24 -6.67
CA ASP A 203 -3.71 -1.05 -6.82
C ASP A 203 -4.22 -1.53 -8.19
N ILE A 204 -3.33 -1.95 -9.09
CA ILE A 204 -3.72 -2.44 -10.41
C ILE A 204 -4.28 -3.87 -10.29
N TYR A 205 -5.57 -4.00 -10.58
CA TYR A 205 -6.25 -5.28 -10.69
C TYR A 205 -5.98 -5.96 -12.04
N GLU A 206 -6.07 -5.19 -13.13
CA GLU A 206 -5.81 -5.66 -14.48
C GLU A 206 -5.15 -4.57 -15.32
N LEU A 207 -4.13 -4.96 -16.10
CA LEU A 207 -3.45 -4.12 -17.07
C LEU A 207 -3.62 -4.75 -18.45
N GLY A 208 -4.27 -4.03 -19.37
CA GLY A 208 -4.45 -4.46 -20.74
C GLY A 208 -3.97 -3.43 -21.76
N ASP A 209 -3.56 -3.87 -22.96
CA ASP A 209 -3.36 -2.97 -24.09
C ASP A 209 -4.70 -2.59 -24.75
N ARG A 210 -4.81 -1.39 -25.27
CA ARG A 210 -5.96 -0.92 -26.03
C ARG A 210 -5.60 -0.64 -27.49
N LYS A 211 -5.08 -1.66 -28.14
CA LYS A 211 -4.74 -1.63 -29.57
C LYS A 211 -5.99 -1.51 -30.46
N GLY A 212 -5.78 -1.34 -31.75
CA GLY A 212 -6.85 -1.28 -32.75
C GLY A 212 -7.35 0.12 -33.01
N ILE A 213 -8.69 0.30 -33.08
CA ILE A 213 -9.27 1.58 -33.55
C ILE A 213 -8.95 2.73 -32.59
N TYR A 214 -8.92 2.51 -31.29
CA TYR A 214 -8.63 3.55 -30.30
C TYR A 214 -7.20 4.07 -30.44
N GLN A 215 -6.21 3.18 -30.54
CA GLN A 215 -4.82 3.56 -30.79
C GLN A 215 -4.69 4.33 -32.13
N ALA A 216 -5.35 3.85 -33.18
CA ALA A 216 -5.29 4.49 -34.49
C ALA A 216 -5.92 5.90 -34.49
N ILE A 217 -6.96 6.12 -33.71
CA ILE A 217 -7.56 7.46 -33.52
C ILE A 217 -6.58 8.33 -32.75
N ALA A 218 -6.08 7.86 -31.60
CA ALA A 218 -5.16 8.60 -30.75
C ALA A 218 -3.91 9.06 -31.52
N ASP A 219 -3.35 8.20 -32.37
CA ASP A 219 -2.20 8.52 -33.21
C ASP A 219 -2.53 9.62 -34.25
N LYS A 220 -3.72 9.56 -34.87
CA LYS A 220 -4.16 10.54 -35.89
C LYS A 220 -4.50 11.88 -35.25
N GLU A 221 -5.14 11.89 -34.09
CA GLU A 221 -5.49 13.10 -33.33
C GLU A 221 -4.28 13.69 -32.61
N GLY A 222 -3.14 12.99 -32.59
CA GLY A 222 -1.90 13.45 -31.98
C GLY A 222 -1.90 13.36 -30.44
N LEU A 223 -2.75 12.52 -29.86
CA LEU A 223 -2.83 12.30 -28.40
C LEU A 223 -1.62 11.59 -27.81
N THR A 224 -0.72 11.09 -28.63
CA THR A 224 0.57 10.53 -28.23
C THR A 224 1.69 11.57 -28.15
N ARG A 225 1.37 12.86 -28.36
CA ARG A 225 2.30 13.99 -28.32
C ARG A 225 1.94 14.91 -27.15
N PHE A 226 2.52 14.66 -26.01
CA PHE A 226 2.31 15.46 -24.80
C PHE A 226 3.64 15.85 -24.18
N ASP A 227 3.63 17.01 -23.54
CA ASP A 227 4.74 17.50 -22.74
C ASP A 227 4.53 17.00 -21.30
N ALA A 228 5.06 15.82 -21.02
CA ALA A 228 4.88 15.16 -19.75
C ALA A 228 5.69 15.88 -18.67
N PRO A 229 5.16 16.02 -17.43
CA PRO A 229 5.92 16.55 -16.31
C PRO A 229 7.09 15.62 -15.96
N ASP A 230 8.22 16.19 -15.62
CA ASP A 230 9.35 15.44 -15.08
C ASP A 230 9.12 15.16 -13.59
N VAL A 231 8.73 13.92 -13.29
CA VAL A 231 8.36 13.47 -11.95
C VAL A 231 9.25 12.31 -11.51
N ASP A 232 9.92 12.46 -10.37
CA ASP A 232 10.67 11.38 -9.75
C ASP A 232 9.71 10.39 -9.06
N LEU A 233 9.65 9.16 -9.58
CA LEU A 233 8.76 8.09 -9.13
C LEU A 233 9.39 7.16 -8.07
N SER A 234 10.47 7.58 -7.42
CA SER A 234 11.15 6.78 -6.39
C SER A 234 10.25 6.49 -5.19
N ASP A 235 9.50 7.48 -4.74
CA ASP A 235 8.52 7.43 -3.67
C ASP A 235 7.57 8.64 -3.72
N TRP A 236 6.54 8.67 -2.88
CA TRP A 236 5.59 9.79 -2.84
C TRP A 236 6.25 11.12 -2.46
N LYS A 237 7.23 11.13 -1.56
CA LYS A 237 7.98 12.34 -1.21
C LYS A 237 8.67 12.94 -2.43
N SER A 238 9.33 12.11 -3.23
CA SER A 238 10.00 12.49 -4.48
C SER A 238 9.01 13.02 -5.52
N VAL A 239 7.84 12.34 -5.65
CA VAL A 239 6.73 12.81 -6.49
C VAL A 239 6.28 14.21 -6.09
N PHE A 240 5.91 14.42 -4.82
CA PHE A 240 5.45 15.73 -4.34
C PHE A 240 6.55 16.81 -4.43
N THR A 241 7.80 16.44 -4.21
CA THR A 241 8.93 17.36 -4.39
C THR A 241 9.07 17.80 -5.84
N SER A 242 8.85 16.89 -6.80
CA SER A 242 8.88 17.21 -8.23
C SER A 242 7.69 18.12 -8.61
N LEU A 243 6.48 17.77 -8.17
CA LEU A 243 5.26 18.53 -8.46
C LEU A 243 5.26 19.92 -7.80
N GLN A 244 5.84 20.07 -6.60
CA GLN A 244 5.98 21.37 -5.92
C GLN A 244 6.79 22.35 -6.76
N LYS A 245 7.87 21.88 -7.42
CA LYS A 245 8.70 22.72 -8.31
C LYS A 245 7.93 23.23 -9.51
N LEU A 246 6.90 22.53 -9.96
CA LEU A 246 6.04 22.97 -11.06
C LEU A 246 5.13 24.12 -10.65
N GLY A 247 4.82 24.28 -9.37
CA GLY A 247 3.96 25.34 -8.83
C GLY A 247 2.51 25.29 -9.34
N LYS A 248 2.05 24.11 -9.75
CA LYS A 248 0.70 23.90 -10.31
C LYS A 248 -0.26 23.40 -9.24
N HIS A 249 -1.55 23.55 -9.51
CA HIS A 249 -2.59 22.89 -8.74
C HIS A 249 -2.56 21.40 -9.05
N ILE A 250 -2.78 20.62 -8.00
CA ILE A 250 -2.85 19.16 -8.07
C ILE A 250 -4.13 18.65 -7.42
N ILE A 251 -4.57 17.48 -7.85
CA ILE A 251 -5.63 16.71 -7.19
C ILE A 251 -4.95 15.56 -6.46
N VAL A 252 -5.28 15.38 -5.19
CA VAL A 252 -4.85 14.22 -4.37
C VAL A 252 -6.08 13.43 -3.97
N GLU A 253 -6.04 12.13 -4.19
CA GLU A 253 -7.15 11.21 -3.91
C GLU A 253 -6.71 10.04 -3.05
N ARG A 254 -7.66 9.57 -2.24
CA ARG A 254 -7.68 8.31 -1.51
C ARG A 254 -8.89 7.54 -2.01
N GLU A 255 -8.73 6.77 -3.06
CA GLU A 255 -9.83 6.13 -3.78
C GLU A 255 -10.61 5.11 -2.93
N TYR A 256 -10.00 4.59 -1.85
CA TYR A 256 -10.68 3.75 -0.86
C TYR A 256 -11.57 4.55 0.11
N GLU A 257 -11.46 5.88 0.09
CA GLU A 257 -12.22 6.82 0.89
C GLU A 257 -13.05 7.71 -0.04
N PRO A 258 -14.31 7.34 -0.35
CA PRO A 258 -15.08 7.91 -1.47
C PRO A 258 -15.22 9.43 -1.47
N ASP A 259 -15.16 10.07 -0.30
CA ASP A 259 -15.31 11.52 -0.15
C ASP A 259 -13.95 12.26 -0.09
N PHE A 260 -12.85 11.54 -0.23
CA PHE A 260 -11.54 12.15 -0.17
C PHE A 260 -11.05 12.63 -1.54
N PHE A 261 -11.34 13.85 -1.85
CA PHE A 261 -10.85 14.58 -3.02
C PHE A 261 -10.30 15.93 -2.53
N ARG A 262 -9.03 16.22 -2.79
CA ARG A 262 -8.39 17.48 -2.39
C ARG A 262 -7.71 18.12 -3.59
N LEU A 263 -8.22 19.30 -3.98
CA LEU A 263 -7.66 20.11 -5.06
C LEU A 263 -7.00 21.36 -4.46
N GLY A 264 -5.72 21.57 -4.77
CA GLY A 264 -4.98 22.69 -4.21
C GLY A 264 -3.53 22.77 -4.65
N ILE A 265 -2.71 23.44 -3.83
CA ILE A 265 -1.28 23.64 -4.04
C ILE A 265 -0.48 23.02 -2.89
N ILE A 266 0.71 22.51 -3.22
CA ILE A 266 1.61 21.94 -2.23
C ILE A 266 2.22 23.05 -1.41
N GLU A 267 1.96 23.07 -0.10
CA GLU A 267 2.55 24.02 0.84
C GLU A 267 3.88 23.50 1.36
N ALA A 268 3.93 22.26 1.81
CA ALA A 268 5.16 21.64 2.30
C ALA A 268 5.20 20.13 1.99
N VAL A 269 6.41 19.61 1.79
CA VAL A 269 6.72 18.20 1.62
C VAL A 269 7.58 17.75 2.81
N THR A 270 7.16 16.71 3.53
CA THR A 270 7.87 16.18 4.69
C THR A 270 8.33 14.74 4.46
N GLU A 271 8.84 14.06 5.49
CA GLU A 271 9.30 12.67 5.36
C GLU A 271 8.16 11.67 5.16
N ASP A 272 6.99 11.91 5.75
CA ASP A 272 5.89 10.96 5.84
C ASP A 272 4.55 11.48 5.30
N HIS A 273 4.45 12.79 5.02
CA HIS A 273 3.22 13.41 4.55
C HIS A 273 3.46 14.65 3.69
N VAL A 274 2.44 15.07 2.96
CA VAL A 274 2.37 16.37 2.30
C VAL A 274 1.37 17.27 3.03
N LEU A 275 1.68 18.55 3.10
CA LEU A 275 0.73 19.61 3.48
C LEU A 275 0.19 20.24 2.19
N LEU A 276 -1.11 20.07 1.96
CA LEU A 276 -1.81 20.60 0.80
C LEU A 276 -2.75 21.71 1.23
N ARG A 277 -2.49 22.94 0.79
CA ARG A 277 -3.46 24.03 0.89
C ARG A 277 -4.50 23.85 -0.20
N HIS A 278 -5.73 23.57 0.19
CA HIS A 278 -6.81 23.21 -0.73
C HIS A 278 -8.00 24.16 -0.59
N TYR A 279 -8.93 24.05 -1.50
CA TYR A 279 -10.21 24.75 -1.44
C TYR A 279 -11.37 23.76 -1.60
N ASP A 280 -12.54 24.19 -1.10
CA ASP A 280 -13.76 23.41 -1.22
C ASP A 280 -14.47 23.61 -2.58
N ALA A 281 -15.64 22.99 -2.73
CA ALA A 281 -16.43 23.07 -3.96
C ALA A 281 -16.96 24.50 -4.27
N ASP A 282 -17.01 25.37 -3.28
CA ASP A 282 -17.39 26.77 -3.43
C ASP A 282 -16.19 27.69 -3.74
N GLY A 283 -15.00 27.13 -3.83
CA GLY A 283 -13.75 27.85 -4.11
C GLY A 283 -13.18 28.58 -2.89
N ILE A 284 -13.60 28.23 -1.69
CA ILE A 284 -13.11 28.82 -0.45
C ILE A 284 -11.88 28.07 0.04
N TRP A 285 -10.76 28.79 0.16
CA TRP A 285 -9.53 28.24 0.69
C TRP A 285 -9.71 27.74 2.13
N GLN A 286 -9.25 26.52 2.36
CA GLN A 286 -9.28 25.82 3.63
C GLN A 286 -7.89 25.83 4.28
N GLU A 287 -7.85 25.51 5.58
CA GLU A 287 -6.58 25.27 6.27
C GLU A 287 -5.82 24.10 5.59
N PRO A 288 -4.48 24.12 5.60
CA PRO A 288 -3.70 23.06 4.98
C PRO A 288 -4.02 21.68 5.53
N ALA A 289 -4.38 20.77 4.65
CA ALA A 289 -4.62 19.37 5.00
C ALA A 289 -3.30 18.61 5.07
N ARG A 290 -3.10 17.87 6.17
CA ARG A 290 -2.05 16.85 6.25
C ARG A 290 -2.54 15.59 5.54
N ILE A 291 -1.77 15.06 4.58
CA ILE A 291 -2.09 13.85 3.84
C ILE A 291 -0.91 12.90 3.94
N ASP A 292 -1.07 11.81 4.65
CA ASP A 292 -0.03 10.81 4.85
C ASP A 292 0.20 10.01 3.56
N TYR A 293 1.46 9.78 3.18
CA TYR A 293 1.81 9.12 1.91
C TYR A 293 1.25 7.71 1.77
N ARG A 294 1.07 6.99 2.88
CA ARG A 294 0.53 5.62 2.88
C ARG A 294 -0.91 5.55 2.38
N GLU A 295 -1.67 6.62 2.60
CA GLU A 295 -3.09 6.69 2.27
C GLU A 295 -3.35 7.15 0.83
N ILE A 296 -2.36 7.79 0.18
CA ILE A 296 -2.52 8.34 -1.17
C ILE A 296 -2.59 7.22 -2.21
N THR A 297 -3.63 7.23 -3.02
CA THR A 297 -3.79 6.32 -4.16
C THR A 297 -3.39 6.97 -5.47
N SER A 298 -3.70 8.28 -5.62
CA SER A 298 -3.38 9.02 -6.84
C SER A 298 -3.04 10.49 -6.58
N VAL A 299 -2.21 11.03 -7.46
CA VAL A 299 -1.95 12.48 -7.57
C VAL A 299 -1.99 12.87 -9.03
N THR A 300 -2.88 13.81 -9.36
CA THR A 300 -3.09 14.27 -10.74
C THR A 300 -2.67 15.73 -10.90
N VAL A 301 -1.98 16.04 -11.98
CA VAL A 301 -1.53 17.39 -12.38
C VAL A 301 -1.95 17.67 -13.83
N ASP A 302 -2.13 18.95 -14.15
CA ASP A 302 -2.60 19.42 -15.47
C ASP A 302 -4.00 18.90 -15.86
N ASP A 303 -4.78 18.45 -14.88
CA ASP A 303 -6.17 18.08 -15.07
C ASP A 303 -7.02 19.25 -15.54
N ARG A 304 -7.95 19.01 -16.49
CA ARG A 304 -8.80 20.06 -17.08
C ARG A 304 -9.72 20.72 -16.07
N TYR A 305 -10.29 19.91 -15.15
CA TYR A 305 -11.14 20.43 -14.09
C TYR A 305 -10.33 21.35 -13.18
N ALA A 306 -9.20 20.87 -12.66
CA ALA A 306 -8.29 21.64 -11.81
C ALA A 306 -7.83 22.92 -12.50
N ASN A 307 -7.34 22.83 -13.74
CA ASN A 307 -6.87 23.97 -14.54
C ASN A 307 -7.97 24.99 -14.86
N THR A 308 -9.22 24.55 -14.91
CA THR A 308 -10.36 25.46 -15.12
C THR A 308 -10.76 26.11 -13.82
N PHE A 309 -10.98 25.32 -12.78
CA PHE A 309 -11.48 25.79 -11.49
C PHE A 309 -10.52 26.80 -10.84
N CYS A 310 -9.22 26.52 -10.86
CA CYS A 310 -8.21 27.39 -10.23
C CYS A 310 -8.09 28.81 -10.83
N LYS A 311 -8.71 29.07 -11.97
CA LYS A 311 -8.76 30.43 -12.55
C LYS A 311 -9.76 31.35 -11.86
N TYR A 312 -10.64 30.78 -11.04
CA TYR A 312 -11.76 31.50 -10.42
C TYR A 312 -11.67 31.51 -8.88
N VAL A 313 -10.59 30.98 -8.33
CA VAL A 313 -10.33 30.85 -6.87
C VAL A 313 -9.23 31.79 -6.41
#